data_806529fdf669c5390867b30b8202e85f
#
_entry.id   806529fdf669c5390867b30b8202e85f
#
_cell.length_a   1.000
_cell.length_b   1.000
_cell.length_c   1.000
_cell.angle_alpha   90.00
_cell.angle_beta   90.00
_cell.angle_gamma   90.00
#
_symmetry.space_group_name_H-M   'P 1'
#
loop_
_entity.id
_entity.type
_entity.pdbx_description
1 polymer ?
#
loop_
_entity_poly.entity_id
_entity_poly.type
_entity_poly.pdbx_seq_one_letter_code
_entity_poly.pdbx_strand_id
1 'polypeptide(L)'
;MVEFLEREALVRRDGRGPIVDVEWRRILERWSEDYGFQRSNTVNSYLSPRGLPALQESLRRAQGLRYALTGSLAAHRLAPYAPAKLAMVYVEDVDQAAERLNLRAVDTGANVLVAQGKYDVVFDRLVQDDGLLYVSPSQAAVDLLTGPGRTPAEGQELLDWMEKHERAWRR
;
A
#
# COMPACT_ATOMS: atom_id res chain seq x y z
N MET A 1 11.95 9.59 -17.85
CA MET A 1 11.01 9.71 -16.70
C MET A 1 10.71 11.17 -16.39
N VAL A 2 11.69 11.99 -15.97
CA VAL A 2 11.43 13.40 -15.56
C VAL A 2 10.82 14.24 -16.68
N GLU A 3 11.32 14.16 -17.92
CA GLU A 3 10.79 14.88 -19.08
C GLU A 3 9.31 14.53 -19.38
N PHE A 4 8.92 13.29 -19.14
CA PHE A 4 7.51 12.89 -19.23
C PHE A 4 6.66 13.61 -18.17
N LEU A 5 7.13 13.63 -16.91
CA LEU A 5 6.42 14.28 -15.81
C LEU A 5 6.33 15.82 -16.00
N GLU A 6 7.36 16.45 -16.58
CA GLU A 6 7.32 17.87 -16.95
C GLU A 6 6.28 18.14 -18.04
N ARG A 7 6.23 17.30 -19.08
CA ARG A 7 5.24 17.45 -20.17
C ARG A 7 3.81 17.32 -19.67
N GLU A 8 3.57 16.46 -18.68
CA GLU A 8 2.27 16.29 -18.03
C GLU A 8 2.02 17.34 -16.93
N ALA A 9 2.93 18.31 -16.76
CA ALA A 9 2.87 19.33 -15.70
C ALA A 9 2.74 18.75 -14.28
N LEU A 10 3.35 17.60 -14.05
CA LEU A 10 3.39 16.92 -12.76
C LEU A 10 4.61 17.28 -11.92
N VAL A 11 5.65 17.77 -12.57
CA VAL A 11 6.84 18.36 -11.95
C VAL A 11 7.24 19.63 -12.65
N ARG A 12 7.86 20.57 -11.94
CA ARG A 12 8.44 21.79 -12.48
C ARG A 12 9.91 21.85 -12.13
N ARG A 13 10.74 22.20 -13.13
CA ARG A 13 12.18 22.41 -12.97
C ARG A 13 12.53 23.89 -13.13
N ASP A 14 13.65 24.27 -12.56
CA ASP A 14 14.26 25.56 -12.85
C ASP A 14 15.12 25.44 -14.11
N GLY A 15 14.54 25.74 -15.26
CA GLY A 15 15.15 25.54 -16.57
C GLY A 15 15.54 24.08 -16.80
N ARG A 16 16.84 23.81 -17.07
CA ARG A 16 17.40 22.45 -17.14
C ARG A 16 17.98 21.97 -15.79
N GLY A 17 17.74 22.70 -14.72
CA GLY A 17 18.26 22.46 -13.39
C GLY A 17 17.43 21.47 -12.55
N PRO A 18 17.44 21.61 -11.22
CA PRO A 18 16.75 20.71 -10.31
C PRO A 18 15.22 20.82 -10.40
N ILE A 19 14.53 19.80 -9.91
CA ILE A 19 13.09 19.84 -9.69
C ILE A 19 12.84 20.80 -8.51
N VAL A 20 11.99 21.80 -8.74
CA VAL A 20 11.62 22.83 -7.74
C VAL A 20 10.22 22.67 -7.22
N ASP A 21 9.38 21.88 -7.92
CA ASP A 21 8.02 21.63 -7.52
C ASP A 21 7.53 20.26 -8.00
N VAL A 22 6.65 19.63 -7.23
CA VAL A 22 6.12 18.29 -7.51
C VAL A 22 4.65 18.26 -7.14
N GLU A 23 3.79 18.10 -8.14
CA GLU A 23 2.35 17.87 -8.00
C GLU A 23 2.08 16.43 -7.55
N TRP A 24 2.57 16.07 -6.36
CA TRP A 24 2.62 14.68 -5.90
C TRP A 24 1.24 14.01 -5.88
N ARG A 25 0.16 14.75 -5.50
CA ARG A 25 -1.21 14.20 -5.50
C ARG A 25 -1.63 13.78 -6.90
N ARG A 26 -1.42 14.64 -7.89
CA ARG A 26 -1.70 14.34 -9.30
C ARG A 26 -0.84 13.19 -9.82
N ILE A 27 0.40 13.06 -9.35
CA ILE A 27 1.26 11.91 -9.70
C ILE A 27 0.65 10.61 -9.18
N LEU A 28 0.17 10.57 -7.93
CA LEU A 28 -0.45 9.37 -7.36
C LEU A 28 -1.78 9.04 -8.05
N GLU A 29 -2.60 10.04 -8.33
CA GLU A 29 -3.84 9.88 -9.10
C GLU A 29 -3.53 9.34 -10.51
N ARG A 30 -2.57 9.94 -11.22
CA ARG A 30 -2.14 9.47 -12.55
C ARG A 30 -1.56 8.05 -12.51
N TRP A 31 -0.79 7.72 -11.46
CA TRP A 31 -0.28 6.37 -11.27
C TRP A 31 -1.41 5.36 -11.08
N SER A 32 -2.47 5.71 -10.35
CA SER A 32 -3.61 4.82 -10.13
C SER A 32 -4.41 4.49 -11.41
N GLU A 33 -4.28 5.29 -12.47
CA GLU A 33 -4.89 4.99 -13.78
C GLU A 33 -4.19 3.80 -14.48
N ASP A 34 -2.86 3.76 -14.41
CA ASP A 34 -2.04 2.73 -15.07
C ASP A 34 -1.80 1.50 -14.19
N TYR A 35 -1.75 1.71 -12.88
CA TYR A 35 -1.52 0.67 -11.89
C TYR A 35 -2.83 0.26 -11.21
N GLY A 36 -2.90 -0.98 -10.75
CA GLY A 36 -3.98 -1.48 -9.89
C GLY A 36 -3.47 -2.60 -8.99
N PHE A 37 -3.80 -2.55 -7.70
CA PHE A 37 -3.33 -3.53 -6.73
C PHE A 37 -3.52 -4.98 -7.21
N GLN A 38 -4.74 -5.32 -7.66
CA GLN A 38 -5.03 -6.66 -8.18
C GLN A 38 -4.63 -6.85 -9.64
N ARG A 39 -4.62 -5.78 -10.44
CA ARG A 39 -4.32 -5.84 -11.88
C ARG A 39 -2.83 -5.97 -12.17
N SER A 40 -2.00 -5.35 -11.35
CA SER A 40 -0.56 -5.22 -11.59
C SER A 40 0.29 -6.21 -10.81
N ASN A 41 -0.30 -6.97 -9.89
CA ASN A 41 0.38 -7.94 -9.05
C ASN A 41 -0.29 -9.32 -9.13
N THR A 42 0.41 -10.36 -8.73
CA THR A 42 -0.20 -11.67 -8.49
C THR A 42 -0.84 -11.65 -7.10
N VAL A 43 -2.17 -11.68 -7.05
CA VAL A 43 -2.93 -11.55 -5.80
C VAL A 43 -3.78 -12.78 -5.54
N ASN A 44 -3.63 -13.36 -4.34
CA ASN A 44 -4.40 -14.49 -3.89
C ASN A 44 -5.27 -14.12 -2.68
N SER A 45 -6.45 -14.74 -2.60
CA SER A 45 -7.46 -14.48 -1.58
C SER A 45 -7.36 -15.49 -0.44
N TYR A 46 -7.28 -14.99 0.78
CA TYR A 46 -7.17 -15.83 1.98
C TYR A 46 -8.14 -15.40 3.07
N LEU A 47 -8.41 -16.35 3.95
CA LEU A 47 -9.07 -16.14 5.23
C LEU A 47 -8.04 -16.28 6.35
N SER A 48 -7.93 -15.26 7.19
CA SER A 48 -7.35 -15.37 8.53
C SER A 48 -8.48 -15.76 9.50
N PRO A 49 -8.54 -17.02 9.98
CA PRO A 49 -9.72 -17.51 10.70
C PRO A 49 -9.99 -16.80 12.03
N ARG A 50 -8.94 -16.25 12.65
CA ARG A 50 -9.04 -15.49 13.92
C ARG A 50 -9.09 -13.98 13.71
N GLY A 51 -9.28 -13.52 12.46
CA GLY A 51 -9.42 -12.11 12.11
C GLY A 51 -8.10 -11.36 11.98
N LEU A 52 -8.19 -10.07 11.67
CA LEU A 52 -7.04 -9.22 11.38
C LEU A 52 -6.12 -8.96 12.59
N PRO A 53 -6.62 -8.84 13.83
CA PRO A 53 -5.73 -8.69 14.99
C PRO A 53 -4.79 -9.89 15.17
N ALA A 54 -5.28 -11.10 14.94
CA ALA A 54 -4.45 -12.31 15.02
C ALA A 54 -3.44 -12.38 13.87
N LEU A 55 -3.80 -11.92 12.67
CA LEU A 55 -2.88 -11.78 11.55
C LEU A 55 -1.73 -10.82 11.90
N GLN A 56 -2.06 -9.63 12.43
CA GLN A 56 -1.04 -8.64 12.83
C GLN A 56 -0.10 -9.21 13.90
N GLU A 57 -0.63 -9.95 14.87
CA GLU A 57 0.20 -10.58 15.88
C GLU A 57 1.10 -11.68 15.28
N SER A 58 0.62 -12.44 14.31
CA SER A 58 1.42 -13.43 13.58
C SER A 58 2.53 -12.75 12.77
N LEU A 59 2.25 -11.62 12.13
CA LEU A 59 3.24 -10.83 11.38
C LEU A 59 4.34 -10.26 12.29
N ARG A 60 4.00 -9.77 13.49
CA ARG A 60 5.01 -9.32 14.47
C ARG A 60 6.01 -10.42 14.85
N ARG A 61 5.55 -11.66 14.90
CA ARG A 61 6.35 -12.84 15.26
C ARG A 61 7.03 -13.52 14.09
N ALA A 62 6.69 -13.16 12.87
CA ALA A 62 7.17 -13.82 11.65
C ALA A 62 8.60 -13.38 11.28
N GLN A 63 9.58 -13.72 12.13
CA GLN A 63 11.00 -13.44 11.88
C GLN A 63 11.44 -14.01 10.53
N GLY A 64 12.14 -13.19 9.72
CA GLY A 64 12.63 -13.58 8.41
C GLY A 64 11.56 -13.72 7.32
N LEU A 65 10.30 -13.36 7.58
CA LEU A 65 9.32 -13.16 6.54
C LEU A 65 9.45 -11.73 5.98
N ARG A 66 9.72 -11.60 4.69
CA ARG A 66 9.70 -10.31 4.00
C ARG A 66 8.28 -9.96 3.63
N TYR A 67 7.73 -8.96 4.28
CA TYR A 67 6.36 -8.51 4.06
C TYR A 67 6.22 -7.00 4.19
N ALA A 68 5.13 -6.46 3.64
CA ALA A 68 4.70 -5.09 3.90
C ALA A 68 3.16 -5.00 3.89
N LEU A 69 2.58 -4.48 4.96
CA LEU A 69 1.16 -4.17 5.04
C LEU A 69 0.84 -2.94 4.20
N THR A 70 -0.27 -2.99 3.47
CA THR A 70 -0.80 -1.89 2.68
C THR A 70 -2.31 -1.73 2.87
N GLY A 71 -2.96 -0.91 2.06
CA GLY A 71 -4.40 -0.73 2.10
C GLY A 71 -4.90 -0.14 3.41
N SER A 72 -6.08 -0.60 3.85
CA SER A 72 -6.77 -0.06 5.04
C SER A 72 -5.94 -0.12 6.31
N LEU A 73 -5.14 -1.18 6.52
CA LEU A 73 -4.29 -1.30 7.71
C LEU A 73 -3.15 -0.25 7.72
N ALA A 74 -2.59 0.05 6.55
CA ALA A 74 -1.57 1.09 6.42
C ALA A 74 -2.16 2.50 6.60
N ALA A 75 -3.31 2.76 5.97
CA ALA A 75 -3.97 4.06 6.05
C ALA A 75 -4.52 4.38 7.43
N HIS A 76 -5.08 3.39 8.13
CA HIS A 76 -5.70 3.59 9.45
C HIS A 76 -4.76 4.22 10.49
N ARG A 77 -3.47 4.02 10.34
CA ARG A 77 -2.43 4.62 11.20
C ARG A 77 -2.33 6.15 11.02
N LEU A 78 -2.64 6.65 9.84
CA LEU A 78 -2.45 8.05 9.44
C LEU A 78 -3.79 8.79 9.34
N ALA A 79 -4.74 8.19 8.67
CA ALA A 79 -6.07 8.73 8.37
C ALA A 79 -7.14 7.68 8.69
N PRO A 80 -7.50 7.47 9.96
CA PRO A 80 -8.51 6.48 10.33
C PRO A 80 -9.87 6.90 9.79
N TYR A 81 -10.39 6.12 8.84
CA TYR A 81 -11.69 6.33 8.21
C TYR A 81 -12.74 5.39 8.80
N ALA A 82 -12.44 4.10 8.81
CA ALA A 82 -13.32 3.08 9.36
C ALA A 82 -12.51 1.84 9.77
N PRO A 83 -13.02 0.97 10.66
CA PRO A 83 -12.32 -0.26 11.02
C PRO A 83 -11.99 -1.11 9.80
N ALA A 84 -10.74 -1.53 9.66
CA ALA A 84 -10.30 -2.38 8.58
C ALA A 84 -11.00 -3.74 8.64
N LYS A 85 -11.55 -4.20 7.52
CA LYS A 85 -12.17 -5.52 7.36
C LYS A 85 -11.38 -6.42 6.43
N LEU A 86 -10.47 -5.84 5.67
CA LEU A 86 -9.62 -6.51 4.69
C LEU A 86 -8.17 -6.08 4.94
N ALA A 87 -7.28 -7.05 5.11
CA ALA A 87 -5.86 -6.83 5.07
C ALA A 87 -5.34 -6.99 3.64
N MET A 88 -4.45 -6.12 3.24
CA MET A 88 -3.69 -6.22 1.99
C MET A 88 -2.22 -6.29 2.36
N VAL A 89 -1.52 -7.33 1.91
CA VAL A 89 -0.15 -7.64 2.33
C VAL A 89 0.69 -7.99 1.11
N TYR A 90 1.79 -7.29 0.92
CA TYR A 90 2.84 -7.72 0.00
C TYR A 90 3.76 -8.72 0.68
N VAL A 91 4.15 -9.74 -0.05
CA VAL A 91 5.13 -10.74 0.37
C VAL A 91 6.06 -11.09 -0.79
N GLU A 92 7.21 -11.64 -0.49
CA GLU A 92 8.14 -12.16 -1.48
C GLU A 92 7.71 -13.54 -2.01
N ASP A 93 7.21 -14.38 -1.12
CA ASP A 93 6.74 -15.74 -1.41
C ASP A 93 5.37 -15.96 -0.76
N VAL A 94 4.36 -16.16 -1.63
CA VAL A 94 2.95 -16.28 -1.22
C VAL A 94 2.70 -17.57 -0.44
N ASP A 95 3.28 -18.70 -0.88
CA ASP A 95 3.05 -19.99 -0.26
C ASP A 95 3.70 -20.06 1.12
N GLN A 96 4.92 -19.57 1.24
CA GLN A 96 5.62 -19.45 2.52
C GLN A 96 4.86 -18.54 3.49
N ALA A 97 4.36 -17.40 3.00
CA ALA A 97 3.60 -16.47 3.83
C ALA A 97 2.28 -17.09 4.30
N ALA A 98 1.54 -17.77 3.41
CA ALA A 98 0.28 -18.42 3.75
C ALA A 98 0.45 -19.49 4.84
N GLU A 99 1.48 -20.32 4.71
CA GLU A 99 1.82 -21.34 5.69
C GLU A 99 2.18 -20.72 7.06
N ARG A 100 3.14 -19.79 7.07
CA ARG A 100 3.65 -19.16 8.29
C ARG A 100 2.61 -18.33 9.04
N LEU A 101 1.69 -17.70 8.31
CA LEU A 101 0.63 -16.90 8.88
C LEU A 101 -0.67 -17.68 9.13
N ASN A 102 -0.66 -18.99 8.85
CA ASN A 102 -1.81 -19.89 8.97
C ASN A 102 -3.04 -19.35 8.22
N LEU A 103 -2.84 -18.91 6.99
CA LEU A 103 -3.89 -18.42 6.11
C LEU A 103 -4.53 -19.58 5.35
N ARG A 104 -5.82 -19.49 5.12
CA ARG A 104 -6.58 -20.48 4.33
C ARG A 104 -6.99 -19.85 3.01
N ALA A 105 -6.58 -20.47 1.88
CA ALA A 105 -7.04 -20.04 0.57
C ALA A 105 -8.55 -20.18 0.47
N VAL A 106 -9.23 -19.18 -0.06
CA VAL A 106 -10.70 -19.14 -0.22
C VAL A 106 -11.10 -18.45 -1.51
N ASP A 107 -12.16 -18.93 -2.12
CA ASP A 107 -12.74 -18.29 -3.31
C ASP A 107 -13.69 -17.13 -2.93
N THR A 108 -14.28 -17.21 -1.75
CA THR A 108 -15.24 -16.20 -1.23
C THR A 108 -15.01 -15.95 0.26
N GLY A 109 -15.39 -14.76 0.74
CA GLY A 109 -15.29 -14.43 2.16
C GLY A 109 -13.86 -14.16 2.65
N ALA A 110 -12.94 -13.83 1.74
CA ALA A 110 -11.59 -13.44 2.10
C ALA A 110 -11.59 -12.21 2.99
N ASN A 111 -10.72 -12.21 4.00
CA ASN A 111 -10.38 -11.02 4.78
C ASN A 111 -8.90 -10.64 4.66
N VAL A 112 -8.14 -11.37 3.83
CA VAL A 112 -6.73 -11.09 3.53
C VAL A 112 -6.50 -11.27 2.03
N LEU A 113 -5.91 -10.26 1.39
CA LEU A 113 -5.34 -10.35 0.05
C LEU A 113 -3.82 -10.36 0.19
N VAL A 114 -3.20 -11.42 -0.30
CA VAL A 114 -1.75 -11.56 -0.32
C VAL A 114 -1.27 -11.34 -1.74
N ALA A 115 -0.39 -10.35 -1.91
CA ALA A 115 0.13 -9.95 -3.20
C ALA A 115 1.63 -10.26 -3.30
N GLN A 116 2.04 -10.88 -4.39
CA GLN A 116 3.42 -10.86 -4.83
C GLN A 116 3.60 -9.70 -5.78
N GLY A 117 4.36 -8.69 -5.36
CA GLY A 117 4.63 -7.52 -6.16
C GLY A 117 5.40 -7.85 -7.44
N LYS A 118 5.01 -7.26 -8.56
CA LYS A 118 5.77 -7.40 -9.82
C LYS A 118 7.20 -6.87 -9.68
N TYR A 119 7.41 -5.89 -8.80
CA TYR A 119 8.69 -5.24 -8.55
C TYR A 119 8.94 -5.12 -7.06
N ASP A 120 10.20 -5.15 -6.66
CA ASP A 120 10.65 -5.01 -5.27
C ASP A 120 10.41 -3.60 -4.68
N VAL A 121 10.08 -2.62 -5.50
CA VAL A 121 9.85 -1.23 -5.09
C VAL A 121 8.81 -1.09 -3.98
N VAL A 122 7.88 -2.05 -3.86
CA VAL A 122 6.88 -2.06 -2.77
C VAL A 122 7.51 -2.20 -1.39
N PHE A 123 8.74 -2.72 -1.32
CA PHE A 123 9.53 -2.84 -0.09
C PHE A 123 10.49 -1.67 0.13
N ASP A 124 10.51 -0.71 -0.79
CA ASP A 124 11.30 0.50 -0.60
C ASP A 124 10.59 1.43 0.39
N ARG A 125 11.38 2.09 1.25
CA ARG A 125 10.88 3.06 2.22
C ARG A 125 9.78 2.52 3.14
N LEU A 126 9.93 1.28 3.61
CA LEU A 126 9.02 0.71 4.59
C LEU A 126 8.97 1.57 5.86
N VAL A 127 7.78 1.69 6.41
CA VAL A 127 7.55 2.35 7.70
C VAL A 127 7.32 1.28 8.75
N GLN A 128 8.14 1.28 9.80
CA GLN A 128 7.93 0.41 10.94
C GLN A 128 7.10 1.12 12.00
N ASP A 129 6.03 0.47 12.46
CA ASP A 129 5.18 0.97 13.53
C ASP A 129 4.58 -0.21 14.30
N ASP A 130 4.60 -0.14 15.63
CA ASP A 130 4.11 -1.19 16.53
C ASP A 130 4.58 -2.62 16.15
N GLY A 131 5.85 -2.73 15.77
CA GLY A 131 6.47 -4.02 15.37
C GLY A 131 6.00 -4.57 14.03
N LEU A 132 5.24 -3.82 13.26
CA LEU A 132 4.76 -4.18 11.92
C LEU A 132 5.45 -3.31 10.85
N LEU A 133 5.58 -3.87 9.65
CA LEU A 133 6.14 -3.19 8.49
C LEU A 133 5.01 -2.80 7.52
N TYR A 134 5.02 -1.55 7.10
CA TYR A 134 4.05 -0.97 6.19
C TYR A 134 4.74 -0.39 4.98
N VAL A 135 4.07 -0.41 3.85
CA VAL A 135 4.51 0.31 2.66
C VAL A 135 4.56 1.82 2.91
N SER A 136 5.23 2.57 2.04
CA SER A 136 5.19 4.04 2.08
C SER A 136 3.76 4.57 1.96
N PRO A 137 3.44 5.76 2.50
CA PRO A 137 2.11 6.36 2.35
C PRO A 137 1.67 6.51 0.88
N SER A 138 2.60 6.80 -0.02
CA SER A 138 2.33 6.91 -1.46
C SER A 138 1.87 5.58 -2.06
N GLN A 139 2.54 4.47 -1.72
CA GLN A 139 2.12 3.14 -2.17
C GLN A 139 0.76 2.77 -1.57
N ALA A 140 0.56 3.01 -0.27
CA ALA A 140 -0.71 2.73 0.39
C ALA A 140 -1.88 3.49 -0.25
N ALA A 141 -1.68 4.77 -0.61
CA ALA A 141 -2.70 5.59 -1.27
C ALA A 141 -3.09 5.00 -2.63
N VAL A 142 -2.12 4.64 -3.48
CA VAL A 142 -2.39 4.08 -4.81
C VAL A 142 -3.03 2.68 -4.70
N ASP A 143 -2.60 1.85 -3.78
CA ASP A 143 -3.20 0.54 -3.52
C ASP A 143 -4.66 0.67 -3.08
N LEU A 144 -4.97 1.66 -2.24
CA LEU A 144 -6.34 1.95 -1.82
C LEU A 144 -7.20 2.47 -2.97
N LEU A 145 -6.72 3.46 -3.73
CA LEU A 145 -7.45 4.03 -4.87
C LEU A 145 -7.85 2.96 -5.89
N THR A 146 -7.07 1.89 -6.00
CA THR A 146 -7.24 0.82 -6.98
C THR A 146 -7.70 -0.51 -6.36
N GLY A 147 -7.95 -0.52 -5.07
CA GLY A 147 -8.34 -1.70 -4.32
C GLY A 147 -9.86 -1.96 -4.33
N PRO A 148 -10.30 -3.08 -3.78
CA PRO A 148 -11.69 -3.50 -3.83
C PRO A 148 -12.59 -2.79 -2.82
N GLY A 149 -13.90 -2.77 -3.11
CA GLY A 149 -14.93 -2.33 -2.19
C GLY A 149 -14.85 -0.85 -1.86
N ARG A 150 -14.70 -0.51 -0.57
CA ARG A 150 -14.66 0.88 -0.09
C ARG A 150 -13.24 1.49 -0.04
N THR A 151 -12.22 0.72 -0.37
CA THR A 151 -10.83 1.19 -0.27
C THR A 151 -10.55 2.46 -1.09
N PRO A 152 -11.19 2.73 -2.25
CA PRO A 152 -11.00 4.01 -2.94
C PRO A 152 -11.40 5.24 -2.10
N ALA A 153 -12.47 5.16 -1.31
CA ALA A 153 -12.86 6.24 -0.41
C ALA A 153 -11.83 6.42 0.72
N GLU A 154 -11.30 5.34 1.28
CA GLU A 154 -10.19 5.39 2.25
C GLU A 154 -8.92 5.99 1.63
N GLY A 155 -8.67 5.73 0.34
CA GLY A 155 -7.56 6.31 -0.42
C GLY A 155 -7.68 7.83 -0.57
N GLN A 156 -8.87 8.35 -0.82
CA GLN A 156 -9.10 9.80 -0.88
C GLN A 156 -8.86 10.46 0.49
N GLU A 157 -9.36 9.87 1.57
CA GLU A 157 -9.10 10.36 2.92
C GLU A 157 -7.60 10.36 3.27
N LEU A 158 -6.87 9.31 2.84
CA LEU A 158 -5.43 9.27 3.02
C LEU A 158 -4.74 10.39 2.22
N LEU A 159 -5.12 10.63 0.96
CA LEU A 159 -4.57 11.73 0.16
C LEU A 159 -4.84 13.10 0.82
N ASP A 160 -6.04 13.31 1.34
CA ASP A 160 -6.41 14.54 2.05
C ASP A 160 -5.60 14.73 3.34
N TRP A 161 -5.35 13.63 4.07
CA TRP A 161 -4.45 13.66 5.22
C TRP A 161 -3.02 14.00 4.81
N MET A 162 -2.52 13.36 3.74
CA MET A 162 -1.17 13.58 3.21
C MET A 162 -0.95 15.03 2.80
N GLU A 163 -1.96 15.69 2.23
CA GLU A 163 -1.91 17.11 1.83
C GLU A 163 -1.80 18.04 3.05
N LYS A 164 -2.53 17.73 4.10
CA LYS A 164 -2.48 18.50 5.36
C LYS A 164 -1.19 18.27 6.16
N HIS A 165 -0.48 17.16 5.92
CA HIS A 165 0.65 16.72 6.72
C HIS A 165 1.90 16.40 5.89
N GLU A 166 2.15 17.14 4.81
CA GLU A 166 3.24 16.85 3.86
C GLU A 166 4.61 16.62 4.53
N ARG A 167 4.93 17.39 5.56
CA ARG A 167 6.20 17.27 6.29
C ARG A 167 6.35 15.95 7.08
N ALA A 168 5.26 15.24 7.33
CA ALA A 168 5.28 14.00 8.09
C ALA A 168 5.67 12.79 7.24
N TRP A 169 5.40 12.83 5.92
CA TRP A 169 5.58 11.68 5.03
C TRP A 169 6.51 11.93 3.83
N ARG A 170 6.75 13.20 3.44
CA ARG A 170 7.68 13.58 2.35
C ARG A 170 9.11 13.78 2.86
N ARG A 171 9.74 12.76 3.41
CA ARG A 171 11.15 12.81 3.85
C ARG A 171 12.06 12.04 2.90
#